data_ada3a38d5453a225c92e8a355fb2140c
#
_entry.id   ada3a38d5453a225c92e8a355fb2140c
#
_cell.length_a   1.000
_cell.length_b   1.000
_cell.length_c   1.000
_cell.angle_alpha   90.00
_cell.angle_beta   90.00
_cell.angle_gamma   90.00
#
_symmetry.space_group_name_H-M   'P 1'
#
loop_
_entity.id
_entity.type
_entity.pdbx_description
1 polymer ?
#
loop_
_entity_poly.entity_id
_entity_poly.type
_entity_poly.pdbx_seq_one_letter_code
_entity_poly.pdbx_strand_id
1 'polypeptide(L)'
;MNILSPVKYEYGNLKIGGGGFVTGITFHPTDSKTLYIRTDIGGVYRYDFDKQTWVYLADKVTADDPAQTYPLAIALDENDPNKLFFTCGNKRSNYICISDDKGENIIQKTLPCSVHGNEVGRATGDRLIYKNGRLYFGSQTAGIIYSEDMGESWQSIDLFGEKNISLIWTDSEGKLFIAGCSGEANSPDGVTRGHTLYCSTDGLKSFVPLTAPAPVKYENSSYYGFVPQRITSDSRYIYITFASSGEVFYGGMGAYACDTGSLSGGKVYRYRIENGVTVFDKDITPEDHIPCGYSGICSNGKMLLLSTVCRKNGGDIIYTSTDSGESWKIIMNRLEYSRFDWNIPYMKPRYNGGGNCVHWISDIKLSPFDSDTALFNTGTGLFMITGLASGDVLVKPFCEGIEETVHLNVYTTPHGRNRIIDIIGDLGGFAFEDYDSECENSFANENGDRYITCLNADFTLQRPEYIAATPRGLSLIHISEPTRP
;
A
#
# COMPACT_ATOMS: atom_id res chain seq x y z
N MET A 1 34.99 9.68 -40.75
CA MET A 1 34.11 9.22 -39.67
C MET A 1 33.13 8.20 -40.26
N ASN A 2 33.26 6.94 -39.91
CA ASN A 2 32.24 5.97 -40.29
C ASN A 2 31.00 6.26 -39.42
N ILE A 3 29.97 6.80 -40.06
CA ILE A 3 28.67 6.91 -39.43
C ILE A 3 28.15 5.48 -39.28
N LEU A 4 28.13 4.98 -38.04
CA LEU A 4 27.53 3.70 -37.76
C LEU A 4 26.08 3.73 -38.20
N SER A 5 25.64 2.73 -38.92
CA SER A 5 24.21 2.58 -39.26
C SER A 5 23.38 2.63 -37.97
N PRO A 6 22.20 3.26 -37.96
CA PRO A 6 21.36 3.27 -36.79
C PRO A 6 21.05 1.83 -36.37
N VAL A 7 21.39 1.51 -35.14
CA VAL A 7 21.05 0.20 -34.53
C VAL A 7 19.61 0.27 -34.04
N LYS A 8 18.82 -0.71 -34.44
CA LYS A 8 17.49 -0.87 -33.88
C LYS A 8 17.60 -1.42 -32.45
N TYR A 9 17.12 -0.69 -31.49
CA TYR A 9 17.06 -1.14 -30.11
C TYR A 9 15.66 -1.73 -29.85
N GLU A 10 15.62 -2.79 -29.04
CA GLU A 10 14.43 -3.33 -28.45
C GLU A 10 14.52 -3.08 -26.95
N TYR A 11 13.40 -2.68 -26.35
CA TYR A 11 13.30 -2.37 -24.93
C TYR A 11 12.38 -3.40 -24.28
N GLY A 12 12.74 -3.85 -23.09
CA GLY A 12 11.96 -4.75 -22.28
C GLY A 12 12.35 -4.65 -20.82
N ASN A 13 11.51 -5.16 -19.94
CA ASN A 13 11.76 -5.21 -18.51
C ASN A 13 12.32 -6.57 -18.13
N LEU A 14 13.26 -6.62 -17.17
CA LEU A 14 13.64 -7.85 -16.49
C LEU A 14 12.43 -8.33 -15.68
N LYS A 15 12.13 -9.63 -15.76
CA LYS A 15 10.98 -10.22 -15.11
C LYS A 15 11.30 -10.58 -13.66
N ILE A 16 11.12 -9.63 -12.75
CA ILE A 16 11.30 -9.85 -11.31
C ILE A 16 9.95 -10.19 -10.67
N GLY A 17 8.91 -9.41 -10.96
CA GLY A 17 7.57 -9.61 -10.45
C GLY A 17 7.39 -9.07 -9.03
N GLY A 18 6.99 -7.82 -8.88
CA GLY A 18 6.83 -7.13 -7.59
C GLY A 18 8.09 -6.44 -7.13
N GLY A 19 8.58 -6.78 -5.95
CA GLY A 19 9.82 -6.24 -5.38
C GLY A 19 9.70 -4.90 -4.68
N GLY A 20 8.51 -4.29 -4.63
CA GLY A 20 8.24 -3.04 -3.96
C GLY A 20 6.87 -2.97 -3.28
N PHE A 21 6.62 -1.87 -2.58
CA PHE A 21 5.46 -1.71 -1.74
C PHE A 21 4.23 -1.26 -2.53
N VAL A 22 3.27 -2.16 -2.71
CA VAL A 22 1.92 -1.81 -3.16
C VAL A 22 1.18 -1.18 -1.98
N THR A 23 0.65 0.03 -2.14
CA THR A 23 0.06 0.81 -1.05
C THR A 23 -1.46 0.93 -1.10
N GLY A 24 -2.08 0.44 -2.17
CA GLY A 24 -3.55 0.40 -2.25
C GLY A 24 -4.07 -0.36 -3.46
N ILE A 25 -5.28 -0.89 -3.30
CA ILE A 25 -5.98 -1.72 -4.27
C ILE A 25 -7.35 -1.09 -4.53
N THR A 26 -7.74 -0.94 -5.79
CA THR A 26 -9.01 -0.30 -6.17
C THR A 26 -9.72 -1.10 -7.25
N PHE A 27 -10.75 -1.83 -6.87
CA PHE A 27 -11.70 -2.43 -7.81
C PHE A 27 -12.73 -1.40 -8.25
N HIS A 28 -13.14 -1.46 -9.51
CA HIS A 28 -14.34 -0.74 -9.92
C HIS A 28 -15.58 -1.43 -9.33
N PRO A 29 -16.55 -0.70 -8.79
CA PRO A 29 -17.69 -1.32 -8.10
C PRO A 29 -18.65 -2.06 -9.03
N THR A 30 -18.71 -1.71 -10.32
CA THR A 30 -19.69 -2.23 -11.29
C THR A 30 -19.08 -2.81 -12.57
N ASP A 31 -17.78 -2.61 -12.83
CA ASP A 31 -17.08 -3.19 -14.00
C ASP A 31 -16.03 -4.22 -13.55
N SER A 32 -16.27 -5.48 -13.87
CA SER A 32 -15.40 -6.61 -13.50
C SER A 32 -14.05 -6.63 -14.21
N LYS A 33 -13.86 -5.80 -15.23
CA LYS A 33 -12.62 -5.69 -15.99
C LYS A 33 -11.81 -4.42 -15.65
N THR A 34 -12.13 -3.75 -14.56
CA THR A 34 -11.43 -2.54 -14.13
C THR A 34 -10.91 -2.71 -12.71
N LEU A 35 -9.58 -2.80 -12.60
CA LEU A 35 -8.84 -2.99 -11.36
C LEU A 35 -7.52 -2.22 -11.44
N TYR A 36 -7.22 -1.45 -10.39
CA TYR A 36 -5.99 -0.68 -10.26
C TYR A 36 -5.29 -0.96 -8.94
N ILE A 37 -3.98 -0.79 -8.95
CA ILE A 37 -3.17 -0.68 -7.74
C ILE A 37 -2.32 0.58 -7.81
N ARG A 38 -1.87 1.03 -6.66
CA ARG A 38 -0.84 2.07 -6.53
C ARG A 38 0.31 1.55 -5.68
N THR A 39 1.51 2.01 -6.01
CA THR A 39 2.73 1.73 -5.27
C THR A 39 3.20 2.98 -4.53
N ASP A 40 4.23 2.88 -3.72
CA ASP A 40 4.72 4.04 -2.98
C ASP A 40 5.65 4.95 -3.81
N ILE A 41 6.33 4.40 -4.82
CA ILE A 41 7.27 5.16 -5.64
C ILE A 41 6.88 5.16 -7.12
N GLY A 42 6.72 3.97 -7.72
CA GLY A 42 6.62 3.81 -9.15
C GLY A 42 5.41 4.50 -9.75
N GLY A 43 4.21 4.09 -9.39
CA GLY A 43 3.03 4.70 -9.98
C GLY A 43 1.75 3.90 -9.78
N VAL A 44 0.84 4.11 -10.71
CA VAL A 44 -0.43 3.38 -10.80
C VAL A 44 -0.32 2.31 -11.88
N TYR A 45 -0.82 1.12 -11.57
CA TYR A 45 -0.94 0.01 -12.52
C TYR A 45 -2.40 -0.35 -12.71
N ARG A 46 -2.74 -0.73 -13.94
CA ARG A 46 -4.03 -1.31 -14.32
C ARG A 46 -3.86 -2.79 -14.64
N TYR A 47 -4.76 -3.64 -14.18
CA TYR A 47 -4.75 -5.05 -14.54
C TYR A 47 -5.37 -5.27 -15.93
N ASP A 48 -4.63 -5.89 -16.83
CA ASP A 48 -5.11 -6.36 -18.13
C ASP A 48 -5.63 -7.80 -17.99
N PHE A 49 -6.95 -7.95 -17.92
CA PHE A 49 -7.61 -9.25 -17.72
C PHE A 49 -7.44 -10.19 -18.90
N ASP A 50 -7.22 -9.69 -20.10
CA ASP A 50 -7.05 -10.51 -21.31
C ASP A 50 -5.62 -11.07 -21.40
N LYS A 51 -4.62 -10.28 -20.98
CA LYS A 51 -3.21 -10.70 -20.90
C LYS A 51 -2.81 -11.29 -19.55
N GLN A 52 -3.65 -11.13 -18.53
CA GLN A 52 -3.39 -11.53 -17.15
C GLN A 52 -2.10 -10.91 -16.56
N THR A 53 -1.89 -9.64 -16.82
CA THR A 53 -0.70 -8.91 -16.37
C THR A 53 -1.06 -7.49 -15.93
N TRP A 54 -0.24 -6.93 -15.06
CA TRP A 54 -0.33 -5.53 -14.68
C TRP A 54 0.35 -4.65 -15.73
N VAL A 55 -0.28 -3.55 -16.06
CA VAL A 55 0.20 -2.54 -17.02
C VAL A 55 0.50 -1.26 -16.26
N TYR A 56 1.74 -0.83 -16.33
CA TYR A 56 2.19 0.42 -15.74
C TYR A 56 1.66 1.62 -16.53
N LEU A 57 1.02 2.57 -15.87
CA LEU A 57 0.38 3.70 -16.56
C LEU A 57 1.34 4.86 -16.85
N ALA A 58 2.47 4.92 -16.18
CA ALA A 58 3.42 6.02 -16.30
C ALA A 58 4.59 5.73 -17.28
N ASP A 59 4.49 4.74 -18.15
CA ASP A 59 5.53 4.40 -19.14
C ASP A 59 5.90 5.55 -20.09
N LYS A 60 5.00 6.51 -20.25
CA LYS A 60 5.22 7.69 -21.11
C LYS A 60 5.87 8.87 -20.38
N VAL A 61 6.07 8.74 -19.06
CA VAL A 61 6.65 9.81 -18.22
C VAL A 61 8.17 9.79 -18.34
N THR A 62 8.76 10.97 -18.46
CA THR A 62 10.21 11.11 -18.48
C THR A 62 10.76 11.43 -17.10
N ALA A 63 12.06 11.24 -16.88
CA ALA A 63 12.73 11.60 -15.63
C ALA A 63 12.62 13.09 -15.28
N ASP A 64 12.40 13.94 -16.27
CA ASP A 64 12.22 15.38 -16.11
C ASP A 64 10.80 15.77 -15.67
N ASP A 65 9.82 14.88 -15.83
CA ASP A 65 8.43 15.07 -15.41
C ASP A 65 7.93 13.86 -14.59
N PRO A 66 8.28 13.76 -13.30
CA PRO A 66 7.85 12.66 -12.43
C PRO A 66 6.40 12.80 -11.95
N ALA A 67 5.56 13.55 -12.67
CA ALA A 67 4.24 13.96 -12.22
C ALA A 67 3.24 12.81 -11.99
N GLN A 68 3.52 11.61 -12.49
CA GLN A 68 2.66 10.43 -12.32
C GLN A 68 3.26 9.39 -11.36
N THR A 69 4.39 9.69 -10.76
CA THR A 69 5.04 8.86 -9.74
C THR A 69 4.63 9.27 -8.33
N TYR A 70 4.93 8.44 -7.34
CA TYR A 70 4.58 8.66 -5.93
C TYR A 70 3.05 8.82 -5.72
N PRO A 71 2.21 7.89 -6.18
CA PRO A 71 0.77 7.99 -6.02
C PRO A 71 0.36 7.80 -4.56
N LEU A 72 -0.59 8.65 -4.11
CA LEU A 72 -1.10 8.58 -2.74
C LEU A 72 -2.51 8.01 -2.66
N ALA A 73 -3.36 8.29 -3.64
CA ALA A 73 -4.75 7.86 -3.63
C ALA A 73 -5.30 7.67 -5.05
N ILE A 74 -6.26 6.75 -5.18
CA ILE A 74 -7.00 6.48 -6.43
C ILE A 74 -8.50 6.63 -6.15
N ALA A 75 -9.25 7.20 -7.10
CA ALA A 75 -10.71 7.14 -7.15
C ALA A 75 -11.18 6.78 -8.56
N LEU A 76 -12.35 6.17 -8.64
CA LEU A 76 -13.02 5.80 -9.87
C LEU A 76 -14.41 6.45 -9.93
N ASP A 77 -14.93 6.66 -11.12
CA ASP A 77 -16.35 7.01 -11.31
C ASP A 77 -17.17 5.70 -11.33
N GLU A 78 -18.03 5.50 -10.35
CA GLU A 78 -18.86 4.29 -10.25
C GLU A 78 -19.77 4.04 -11.45
N ASN A 79 -20.04 5.09 -12.26
CA ASN A 79 -20.91 5.05 -13.41
C ASN A 79 -20.16 5.00 -14.75
N ASP A 80 -18.85 5.30 -14.76
CA ASP A 80 -18.02 5.28 -15.96
C ASP A 80 -16.67 4.59 -15.69
N PRO A 81 -16.52 3.32 -16.06
CA PRO A 81 -15.29 2.56 -15.82
C PRO A 81 -14.07 3.07 -16.59
N ASN A 82 -14.23 4.02 -17.50
CA ASN A 82 -13.11 4.63 -18.20
C ASN A 82 -12.46 5.76 -17.38
N LYS A 83 -13.19 6.33 -16.41
CA LYS A 83 -12.70 7.44 -15.61
C LYS A 83 -11.84 6.96 -14.44
N LEU A 84 -10.62 7.49 -14.42
CA LEU A 84 -9.64 7.27 -13.39
C LEU A 84 -9.15 8.60 -12.84
N PHE A 85 -9.07 8.69 -11.53
CA PHE A 85 -8.48 9.82 -10.82
C PHE A 85 -7.42 9.31 -9.86
N PHE A 86 -6.26 9.95 -9.80
CA PHE A 86 -5.28 9.64 -8.76
C PHE A 86 -4.46 10.87 -8.39
N THR A 87 -4.05 10.95 -7.14
CA THR A 87 -3.15 12.02 -6.67
C THR A 87 -1.74 11.48 -6.57
N CYS A 88 -0.76 12.28 -6.98
CA CYS A 88 0.64 11.93 -6.88
C CYS A 88 1.52 13.14 -6.57
N GLY A 89 2.69 12.87 -5.99
CA GLY A 89 3.65 13.91 -5.67
C GLY A 89 4.69 13.50 -4.65
N ASN A 90 5.75 14.32 -4.60
CA ASN A 90 6.93 14.11 -3.77
C ASN A 90 7.35 15.37 -2.99
N LYS A 91 6.41 16.19 -2.52
CA LYS A 91 6.59 17.52 -1.90
C LYS A 91 6.91 18.65 -2.88
N ARG A 92 7.54 18.37 -4.01
CA ARG A 92 7.92 19.39 -5.01
C ARG A 92 6.90 19.50 -6.13
N SER A 93 6.32 18.38 -6.49
CA SER A 93 5.34 18.24 -7.58
C SER A 93 4.10 17.59 -7.02
N ASN A 94 2.94 18.23 -7.16
CA ASN A 94 1.70 17.79 -6.54
C ASN A 94 0.57 17.88 -7.57
N TYR A 95 0.07 16.74 -7.97
CA TYR A 95 -0.89 16.66 -9.06
C TYR A 95 -2.10 15.81 -8.72
N ILE A 96 -3.24 16.21 -9.28
CA ILE A 96 -4.35 15.32 -9.60
C ILE A 96 -4.20 14.89 -11.06
N CYS A 97 -4.17 13.61 -11.29
CA CYS A 97 -4.11 12.99 -12.60
C CYS A 97 -5.49 12.44 -12.95
N ILE A 98 -5.94 12.69 -14.16
CA ILE A 98 -7.30 12.39 -14.64
C ILE A 98 -7.20 11.70 -15.99
N SER A 99 -7.97 10.62 -16.15
CA SER A 99 -8.11 9.92 -17.42
C SER A 99 -9.57 9.58 -17.67
N ASP A 100 -9.98 9.65 -18.94
CA ASP A 100 -11.31 9.24 -19.45
C ASP A 100 -11.21 7.96 -20.32
N ASP A 101 -10.06 7.28 -20.31
CA ASP A 101 -9.78 6.09 -21.15
C ASP A 101 -8.95 5.02 -20.39
N LYS A 102 -9.25 4.82 -19.11
CA LYS A 102 -8.61 3.81 -18.26
C LYS A 102 -7.10 4.00 -18.07
N GLY A 103 -6.60 5.24 -18.21
CA GLY A 103 -5.19 5.58 -18.00
C GLY A 103 -4.34 5.53 -19.27
N GLU A 104 -4.91 5.33 -20.46
CA GLU A 104 -4.14 5.39 -21.71
C GLU A 104 -3.64 6.81 -22.00
N ASN A 105 -4.47 7.81 -21.68
CA ASN A 105 -4.10 9.22 -21.72
C ASN A 105 -4.42 9.85 -20.36
N ILE A 106 -3.46 10.60 -19.83
CA ILE A 106 -3.55 11.20 -18.49
C ILE A 106 -3.35 12.71 -18.60
N ILE A 107 -4.32 13.45 -18.07
CA ILE A 107 -4.25 14.91 -17.90
C ILE A 107 -3.81 15.19 -16.47
N GLN A 108 -2.81 16.04 -16.31
CA GLN A 108 -2.27 16.45 -15.00
C GLN A 108 -2.68 17.86 -14.66
N LYS A 109 -3.18 18.09 -13.45
CA LYS A 109 -3.49 19.41 -12.92
C LYS A 109 -2.86 19.59 -11.56
N THR A 110 -2.36 20.79 -11.28
CA THR A 110 -1.69 21.08 -10.02
C THR A 110 -2.67 21.07 -8.84
N LEU A 111 -2.32 20.37 -7.78
CA LEU A 111 -3.02 20.45 -6.50
C LEU A 111 -2.53 21.65 -5.67
N PRO A 112 -3.43 22.32 -4.91
CA PRO A 112 -3.05 23.46 -4.06
C PRO A 112 -2.39 23.04 -2.73
N CYS A 113 -2.05 21.77 -2.57
CA CYS A 113 -1.44 21.22 -1.36
C CYS A 113 -0.36 20.20 -1.69
N SER A 114 0.54 19.96 -0.75
CA SER A 114 1.58 18.96 -0.91
C SER A 114 1.02 17.54 -0.87
N VAL A 115 1.55 16.68 -1.73
CA VAL A 115 1.33 15.24 -1.75
C VAL A 115 2.64 14.54 -1.41
N HIS A 116 2.58 13.57 -0.51
CA HIS A 116 3.74 12.84 -0.01
C HIS A 116 3.53 11.34 -0.22
N GLY A 117 3.59 10.91 -1.48
CA GLY A 117 3.25 9.54 -1.88
C GLY A 117 4.18 8.47 -1.31
N ASN A 118 5.47 8.80 -1.07
CA ASN A 118 6.44 7.90 -0.46
C ASN A 118 6.85 8.34 0.95
N GLU A 119 5.88 8.79 1.75
CA GLU A 119 6.16 9.18 3.14
C GLU A 119 5.17 8.54 4.10
N VAL A 120 5.28 8.97 5.35
CA VAL A 120 4.43 8.51 6.44
C VAL A 120 2.96 8.69 6.07
N GLY A 121 2.17 7.66 6.27
CA GLY A 121 0.76 7.67 5.87
C GLY A 121 0.50 7.31 4.40
N ARG A 122 1.53 6.93 3.63
CA ARG A 122 1.39 6.48 2.23
C ARG A 122 0.44 5.29 2.05
N ALA A 123 0.32 4.44 3.06
CA ALA A 123 -0.49 3.23 3.03
C ALA A 123 -1.84 3.35 3.75
N THR A 124 -2.15 4.49 4.38
CA THR A 124 -3.47 4.75 4.95
C THR A 124 -4.47 5.17 3.87
N GLY A 125 -5.71 5.13 4.16
CA GLY A 125 -6.68 5.68 3.25
C GLY A 125 -7.78 4.70 2.98
N ASP A 126 -8.74 4.92 2.08
CA ASP A 126 -8.70 5.75 0.89
C ASP A 126 -8.76 7.27 1.21
N ARG A 127 -8.13 8.09 0.39
CA ARG A 127 -8.02 9.55 0.59
C ARG A 127 -8.59 10.37 -0.56
N LEU A 128 -8.98 9.73 -1.65
CA LEU A 128 -9.59 10.38 -2.81
C LEU A 128 -10.94 9.74 -3.07
N ILE A 129 -11.96 10.55 -3.27
CA ILE A 129 -13.32 10.13 -3.61
C ILE A 129 -13.77 10.95 -4.81
N TYR A 130 -14.36 10.30 -5.80
CA TYR A 130 -15.19 10.94 -6.81
C TYR A 130 -16.64 10.52 -6.59
N LYS A 131 -17.51 11.48 -6.33
CA LYS A 131 -18.92 11.21 -6.03
C LYS A 131 -19.80 12.36 -6.48
N ASN A 132 -20.87 12.07 -7.23
CA ASN A 132 -21.85 13.05 -7.69
C ASN A 132 -21.21 14.25 -8.44
N GLY A 133 -20.20 14.00 -9.27
CA GLY A 133 -19.51 15.03 -10.04
C GLY A 133 -18.45 15.83 -9.28
N ARG A 134 -18.15 15.47 -8.04
CA ARG A 134 -17.17 16.13 -7.18
C ARG A 134 -16.00 15.22 -6.82
N LEU A 135 -14.81 15.81 -6.84
CA LEU A 135 -13.61 15.20 -6.25
C LEU A 135 -13.42 15.69 -4.83
N TYR A 136 -13.15 14.78 -3.90
CA TYR A 136 -12.76 15.09 -2.51
C TYR A 136 -11.41 14.47 -2.24
N PHE A 137 -10.49 15.24 -1.67
CA PHE A 137 -9.16 14.76 -1.33
C PHE A 137 -8.81 15.05 0.13
N GLY A 138 -8.51 14.00 0.88
CA GLY A 138 -7.95 14.07 2.23
C GLY A 138 -6.43 14.24 2.18
N SER A 139 -5.97 15.47 2.27
CA SER A 139 -4.55 15.82 2.19
C SER A 139 -3.80 15.46 3.46
N GLN A 140 -2.50 15.23 3.34
CA GLN A 140 -1.58 15.09 4.48
C GLN A 140 -1.20 16.44 5.11
N THR A 141 -1.47 17.57 4.42
CA THR A 141 -0.97 18.89 4.83
C THR A 141 -2.00 20.02 4.82
N ALA A 142 -3.15 19.82 4.16
CA ALA A 142 -4.14 20.88 3.94
C ALA A 142 -5.56 20.54 4.43
N GLY A 143 -5.73 19.41 5.13
CA GLY A 143 -7.06 18.96 5.53
C GLY A 143 -7.83 18.35 4.35
N ILE A 144 -9.13 18.52 4.33
CA ILE A 144 -10.00 18.07 3.23
C ILE A 144 -10.17 19.20 2.22
N ILE A 145 -9.95 18.91 0.95
CA ILE A 145 -10.24 19.82 -0.16
C ILE A 145 -11.15 19.14 -1.16
N TYR A 146 -11.95 19.91 -1.90
CA TYR A 146 -12.83 19.40 -2.95
C TYR A 146 -12.83 20.27 -4.19
N SER A 147 -13.16 19.65 -5.32
CA SER A 147 -13.32 20.30 -6.64
C SER A 147 -14.64 19.91 -7.27
N GLU A 148 -15.33 20.88 -7.90
CA GLU A 148 -16.56 20.70 -8.66
C GLU A 148 -16.33 20.81 -10.18
N ASP A 149 -15.10 21.09 -10.60
CA ASP A 149 -14.70 21.40 -11.97
C ASP A 149 -13.56 20.51 -12.47
N MET A 150 -13.56 19.25 -12.03
CA MET A 150 -12.55 18.25 -12.43
C MET A 150 -11.12 18.71 -12.12
N GLY A 151 -10.92 19.33 -10.96
CA GLY A 151 -9.60 19.68 -10.45
C GLY A 151 -9.02 20.99 -10.99
N GLU A 152 -9.80 21.83 -11.69
CA GLU A 152 -9.36 23.16 -12.11
C GLU A 152 -9.26 24.11 -10.91
N SER A 153 -10.22 24.04 -10.00
CA SER A 153 -10.20 24.81 -8.76
C SER A 153 -10.55 23.95 -7.56
N TRP A 154 -10.04 24.36 -6.39
CA TRP A 154 -10.22 23.62 -5.16
C TRP A 154 -10.66 24.52 -4.02
N GLN A 155 -11.57 24.02 -3.19
CA GLN A 155 -12.08 24.65 -1.99
C GLN A 155 -11.73 23.79 -0.77
N SER A 156 -11.52 24.43 0.37
CA SER A 156 -11.21 23.74 1.62
C SER A 156 -12.48 23.48 2.44
N ILE A 157 -12.50 22.33 3.10
CA ILE A 157 -13.48 21.99 4.12
C ILE A 157 -12.77 22.01 5.47
N ASP A 158 -13.22 22.86 6.39
CA ASP A 158 -12.64 22.93 7.72
C ASP A 158 -13.06 21.70 8.57
N LEU A 159 -12.08 20.97 9.05
CA LEU A 159 -12.25 19.87 9.99
C LEU A 159 -11.58 20.24 11.32
N PHE A 160 -12.12 21.26 12.00
CA PHE A 160 -11.58 21.75 13.27
C PHE A 160 -10.09 22.09 13.25
N GLY A 161 -9.58 22.54 12.08
CA GLY A 161 -8.19 22.86 11.87
C GLY A 161 -7.26 21.67 11.60
N GLU A 162 -7.79 20.44 11.53
CA GLU A 162 -7.02 19.25 11.21
C GLU A 162 -6.44 19.32 9.80
N LYS A 163 -5.16 18.98 9.68
CA LYS A 163 -4.42 19.10 8.43
C LYS A 163 -4.03 17.75 7.83
N ASN A 164 -3.67 16.78 8.68
CA ASN A 164 -3.24 15.47 8.23
C ASN A 164 -4.42 14.49 8.26
N ILE A 165 -5.06 14.32 7.12
CA ILE A 165 -6.18 13.40 6.93
C ILE A 165 -5.63 12.01 6.61
N SER A 166 -6.00 11.00 7.36
CA SER A 166 -5.57 9.62 7.13
C SER A 166 -6.51 8.84 6.22
N LEU A 167 -7.81 9.14 6.27
CA LEU A 167 -8.81 8.55 5.37
C LEU A 167 -10.00 9.52 5.19
N ILE A 168 -10.69 9.37 4.06
CA ILE A 168 -12.06 9.87 3.86
C ILE A 168 -12.91 8.76 3.27
N TRP A 169 -14.17 8.73 3.64
CA TRP A 169 -15.11 7.73 3.17
C TRP A 169 -16.52 8.33 3.06
N THR A 170 -17.32 7.82 2.14
CA THR A 170 -18.74 8.16 2.03
C THR A 170 -19.56 6.90 1.77
N ASP A 171 -20.82 6.92 2.19
CA ASP A 171 -21.77 5.86 1.83
C ASP A 171 -22.09 5.88 0.32
N SER A 172 -22.80 4.86 -0.15
CA SER A 172 -23.16 4.72 -1.56
C SER A 172 -24.01 5.87 -2.10
N GLU A 173 -24.73 6.58 -1.24
CA GLU A 173 -25.59 7.72 -1.60
C GLU A 173 -24.83 9.05 -1.53
N GLY A 174 -23.63 9.11 -0.97
CA GLY A 174 -22.87 10.35 -0.76
C GLY A 174 -23.50 11.27 0.32
N LYS A 175 -24.24 10.70 1.25
CA LYS A 175 -24.93 11.45 2.32
C LYS A 175 -24.15 11.45 3.64
N LEU A 176 -23.59 10.30 4.00
CA LEU A 176 -22.73 10.15 5.16
C LEU A 176 -21.27 10.23 4.75
N PHE A 177 -20.52 11.12 5.37
CA PHE A 177 -19.08 11.22 5.24
C PHE A 177 -18.39 10.89 6.56
N ILE A 178 -17.30 10.15 6.49
CA ILE A 178 -16.41 9.92 7.64
C ILE A 178 -15.01 10.35 7.23
N ALA A 179 -14.37 11.12 8.10
CA ALA A 179 -12.99 11.57 7.97
C ALA A 179 -12.17 11.08 9.15
N GLY A 180 -11.03 10.46 8.87
CA GLY A 180 -10.00 10.13 9.83
C GLY A 180 -8.83 11.09 9.71
N CYS A 181 -8.19 11.43 10.81
CA CYS A 181 -7.04 12.30 10.85
C CYS A 181 -6.04 11.87 11.92
N SER A 182 -4.85 12.47 11.91
CA SER A 182 -3.82 12.21 12.94
C SER A 182 -4.15 12.84 14.30
N GLY A 183 -5.05 13.81 14.34
CA GLY A 183 -5.37 14.57 15.56
C GLY A 183 -4.25 15.49 16.01
N GLU A 184 -3.33 15.87 15.12
CA GLU A 184 -2.15 16.69 15.43
C GLU A 184 -2.39 18.19 15.30
N ALA A 185 -3.51 18.59 14.73
CA ALA A 185 -3.79 19.99 14.52
C ALA A 185 -3.70 20.76 15.84
N ASN A 186 -2.80 21.72 15.89
CA ASN A 186 -2.60 22.62 17.00
C ASN A 186 -1.89 22.07 18.25
N SER A 187 -1.10 21.01 18.13
CA SER A 187 -0.31 20.51 19.26
C SER A 187 1.18 20.84 19.09
N PRO A 188 1.69 21.97 19.65
CA PRO A 188 3.12 22.33 19.55
C PRO A 188 4.07 21.35 20.22
N ASP A 189 3.56 20.53 21.13
CA ASP A 189 4.28 19.52 21.90
C ASP A 189 4.13 18.10 21.33
N GLY A 190 3.49 17.97 20.16
CA GLY A 190 3.25 16.68 19.51
C GLY A 190 2.23 15.79 20.22
N VAL A 191 1.49 16.30 21.21
CA VAL A 191 0.47 15.53 21.92
C VAL A 191 -0.85 15.61 21.17
N THR A 192 -1.38 14.48 20.73
CA THR A 192 -2.73 14.40 20.15
C THR A 192 -3.76 14.89 21.16
N ARG A 193 -4.38 16.02 20.90
CA ARG A 193 -5.39 16.64 21.78
C ARG A 193 -6.78 16.70 21.16
N GLY A 194 -6.86 16.43 19.87
CA GLY A 194 -8.09 16.40 19.11
C GLY A 194 -8.68 15.01 18.98
N HIS A 195 -9.84 14.95 18.39
CA HIS A 195 -10.41 13.70 17.93
C HIS A 195 -9.70 13.22 16.66
N THR A 196 -9.64 11.91 16.44
CA THR A 196 -9.06 11.33 15.23
C THR A 196 -10.10 10.85 14.23
N LEU A 197 -11.39 10.97 14.57
CA LEU A 197 -12.48 10.49 13.73
C LEU A 197 -13.69 11.45 13.82
N TYR A 198 -14.23 11.80 12.65
CA TYR A 198 -15.34 12.72 12.50
C TYR A 198 -16.34 12.21 11.48
N CYS A 199 -17.62 12.56 11.63
CA CYS A 199 -18.63 12.32 10.61
C CYS A 199 -19.43 13.57 10.27
N SER A 200 -19.96 13.59 9.05
CA SER A 200 -20.89 14.61 8.55
C SER A 200 -22.08 13.92 7.87
N THR A 201 -23.29 14.44 8.11
CA THR A 201 -24.54 13.95 7.50
C THR A 201 -25.31 15.06 6.77
N ASP A 202 -24.70 16.22 6.61
CA ASP A 202 -25.32 17.43 6.04
C ASP A 202 -24.60 17.97 4.80
N GLY A 203 -23.88 17.08 4.09
CA GLY A 203 -23.11 17.43 2.90
C GLY A 203 -21.84 18.19 3.20
N LEU A 204 -21.14 17.81 4.27
CA LEU A 204 -19.85 18.35 4.72
C LEU A 204 -19.91 19.81 5.23
N LYS A 205 -21.09 20.28 5.60
CA LYS A 205 -21.26 21.63 6.17
C LYS A 205 -20.87 21.67 7.65
N SER A 206 -21.08 20.55 8.35
CA SER A 206 -20.65 20.40 9.73
C SER A 206 -20.13 18.98 9.99
N PHE A 207 -19.27 18.86 10.99
CA PHE A 207 -18.73 17.60 11.45
C PHE A 207 -18.98 17.40 12.94
N VAL A 208 -19.26 16.17 13.32
CA VAL A 208 -19.32 15.76 14.72
C VAL A 208 -18.23 14.72 14.99
N PRO A 209 -17.52 14.83 16.13
CA PRO A 209 -16.53 13.82 16.50
C PRO A 209 -17.20 12.48 16.80
N LEU A 210 -16.56 11.40 16.35
CA LEU A 210 -16.94 10.04 16.71
C LEU A 210 -16.02 9.50 17.80
N THR A 211 -16.52 8.54 18.57
CA THR A 211 -15.69 7.79 19.52
C THR A 211 -14.60 7.07 18.76
N ALA A 212 -13.36 7.24 19.19
CA ALA A 212 -12.16 6.54 18.70
C ALA A 212 -11.35 6.05 19.92
N PRO A 213 -10.38 5.14 19.74
CA PRO A 213 -9.48 4.76 20.82
C PRO A 213 -8.80 5.99 21.43
N ALA A 214 -8.67 6.00 22.77
CA ALA A 214 -8.01 7.09 23.46
C ALA A 214 -6.56 7.27 22.97
N PRO A 215 -6.09 8.51 22.84
CA PRO A 215 -4.69 8.78 22.56
C PRO A 215 -3.78 8.18 23.63
N VAL A 216 -2.66 7.60 23.20
CA VAL A 216 -1.64 7.02 24.08
C VAL A 216 -0.35 7.79 23.88
N LYS A 217 0.22 8.28 24.97
CA LYS A 217 1.56 8.89 24.95
C LYS A 217 2.61 7.80 25.11
N TYR A 218 3.57 7.75 24.19
CA TYR A 218 4.75 6.91 24.31
C TYR A 218 5.95 7.75 24.74
N GLU A 219 6.73 7.28 25.73
CA GLU A 219 7.97 7.95 26.12
C GLU A 219 8.91 8.06 24.91
N ASN A 220 9.51 9.21 24.74
CA ASN A 220 10.40 9.52 23.60
C ASN A 220 9.76 9.51 22.20
N SER A 221 8.45 9.56 22.08
CA SER A 221 7.74 9.73 20.82
C SER A 221 7.08 11.10 20.77
N SER A 222 7.17 11.77 19.64
CA SER A 222 6.38 12.97 19.35
C SER A 222 4.97 12.66 18.89
N TYR A 223 4.66 11.38 18.72
CA TYR A 223 3.37 10.90 18.24
C TYR A 223 2.55 10.23 19.33
N TYR A 224 1.26 10.46 19.29
CA TYR A 224 0.31 9.96 20.29
C TYR A 224 -1.01 9.59 19.65
N GLY A 225 -1.49 8.39 19.97
CA GLY A 225 -2.86 8.00 19.67
C GLY A 225 -2.98 6.98 18.56
N PHE A 226 -4.21 6.55 18.38
CA PHE A 226 -4.60 5.63 17.34
C PHE A 226 -5.11 6.39 16.13
N VAL A 227 -4.43 6.24 14.99
CA VAL A 227 -4.82 6.85 13.72
C VAL A 227 -5.69 5.89 12.95
N PRO A 228 -6.85 6.34 12.44
CA PRO A 228 -7.68 5.56 11.53
C PRO A 228 -6.89 5.16 10.30
N GLN A 229 -6.93 3.86 9.94
CA GLN A 229 -6.18 3.30 8.83
C GLN A 229 -7.06 3.07 7.60
N ARG A 230 -8.11 2.27 7.75
CA ARG A 230 -9.04 1.89 6.69
C ARG A 230 -10.46 1.81 7.21
N ILE A 231 -11.43 1.87 6.30
CA ILE A 231 -12.85 1.84 6.59
C ILE A 231 -13.56 0.97 5.55
N THR A 232 -14.55 0.23 6.01
CA THR A 232 -15.51 -0.48 5.17
C THR A 232 -16.88 -0.49 5.84
N SER A 233 -17.92 -0.83 5.09
CA SER A 233 -19.27 -0.96 5.63
C SER A 233 -20.01 -2.15 5.03
N ASP A 234 -21.03 -2.58 5.72
CA ASP A 234 -22.11 -3.40 5.18
C ASP A 234 -23.46 -2.69 5.40
N SER A 235 -24.55 -3.39 5.19
CA SER A 235 -25.92 -2.80 5.35
C SER A 235 -26.29 -2.41 6.78
N ARG A 236 -25.50 -2.82 7.78
CA ARG A 236 -25.79 -2.64 9.21
C ARG A 236 -24.75 -1.83 9.95
N TYR A 237 -23.49 -2.00 9.56
CA TYR A 237 -22.37 -1.50 10.32
C TYR A 237 -21.30 -0.83 9.44
N ILE A 238 -20.55 0.03 10.08
CA ILE A 238 -19.31 0.61 9.57
C ILE A 238 -18.17 0.06 10.44
N TYR A 239 -17.09 -0.36 9.82
CA TYR A 239 -15.92 -0.94 10.46
C TYR A 239 -14.70 -0.09 10.18
N ILE A 240 -13.97 0.28 11.20
CA ILE A 240 -12.79 1.15 11.09
C ILE A 240 -11.63 0.50 11.83
N THR A 241 -10.50 0.42 11.16
CA THR A 241 -9.24 -0.04 11.72
C THR A 241 -8.40 1.14 12.19
N PHE A 242 -7.63 0.91 13.25
CA PHE A 242 -6.74 1.90 13.84
C PHE A 242 -5.37 1.28 14.09
N ALA A 243 -4.33 2.13 13.99
CA ALA A 243 -2.98 1.74 14.37
C ALA A 243 -2.24 2.91 15.03
N SER A 244 -1.27 2.57 15.88
CA SER A 244 -0.41 3.53 16.54
C SER A 244 1.04 3.07 16.50
N SER A 245 1.99 4.00 16.57
CA SER A 245 3.40 3.67 16.74
C SER A 245 3.67 3.10 18.14
N GLY A 246 4.64 2.19 18.22
CA GLY A 246 5.15 1.70 19.48
C GLY A 246 6.16 2.63 20.13
N GLU A 247 6.69 2.17 21.27
CA GLU A 247 7.65 2.91 22.09
C GLU A 247 9.00 3.15 21.40
N VAL A 248 9.32 2.43 20.33
CA VAL A 248 10.63 2.51 19.66
C VAL A 248 10.52 3.27 18.37
N PHE A 249 11.14 4.41 18.37
CA PHE A 249 11.23 5.32 17.24
C PHE A 249 12.49 5.04 16.44
N TYR A 250 12.37 4.63 15.19
CA TYR A 250 13.48 4.53 14.28
C TYR A 250 13.66 5.83 13.50
N GLY A 251 14.78 6.53 13.75
CA GLY A 251 15.34 7.47 12.79
C GLY A 251 14.71 8.85 12.67
N GLY A 252 14.08 9.40 13.70
CA GLY A 252 13.69 10.83 13.71
C GLY A 252 12.56 11.22 12.76
N MET A 253 11.87 10.27 12.15
CA MET A 253 10.64 10.52 11.39
C MET A 253 9.42 10.57 12.30
N GLY A 254 9.57 11.20 13.38
CA GLY A 254 8.89 11.22 14.63
C GLY A 254 7.43 11.57 14.67
N ALA A 255 6.88 12.23 13.74
CA ALA A 255 5.58 12.84 13.96
C ALA A 255 4.39 12.01 13.45
N TYR A 256 4.61 10.87 12.79
CA TYR A 256 3.54 10.28 11.98
C TYR A 256 3.47 8.78 12.14
N ALA A 257 2.75 8.31 13.12
CA ALA A 257 2.49 6.89 13.38
C ALA A 257 1.67 6.18 12.30
N CYS A 258 1.85 6.56 11.08
CA CYS A 258 1.15 5.96 9.95
C CYS A 258 2.08 5.19 9.02
N ASP A 259 3.35 5.05 9.38
CA ASP A 259 4.26 4.21 8.62
C ASP A 259 4.07 2.74 9.00
N THR A 260 3.79 1.91 8.03
CA THR A 260 3.57 0.48 8.19
C THR A 260 4.70 -0.27 8.87
N GLY A 261 5.92 0.25 8.81
CA GLY A 261 7.11 -0.36 9.45
C GLY A 261 7.25 -0.10 10.94
N SER A 262 6.48 0.83 11.52
CA SER A 262 6.64 1.26 12.93
C SER A 262 5.39 1.06 13.79
N LEU A 263 4.32 0.48 13.27
CA LEU A 263 3.07 0.27 14.00
C LEU A 263 3.20 -0.90 14.98
N SER A 264 2.77 -0.71 16.22
CA SER A 264 2.88 -1.73 17.27
C SER A 264 1.63 -1.85 18.15
N GLY A 265 0.63 -1.05 17.92
CA GLY A 265 -0.67 -1.12 18.58
C GLY A 265 -1.80 -0.91 17.59
N GLY A 266 -2.95 -1.45 17.87
CA GLY A 266 -4.10 -1.28 16.99
C GLY A 266 -5.42 -1.65 17.61
N LYS A 267 -6.49 -1.20 16.97
CA LYS A 267 -7.88 -1.48 17.33
C LYS A 267 -8.72 -1.66 16.07
N VAL A 268 -9.84 -2.35 16.21
CA VAL A 268 -10.89 -2.47 15.20
C VAL A 268 -12.20 -2.14 15.85
N TYR A 269 -12.83 -1.05 15.41
CA TYR A 269 -14.09 -0.58 15.96
C TYR A 269 -15.24 -0.74 14.98
N ARG A 270 -16.38 -1.15 15.51
CA ARG A 270 -17.64 -1.24 14.80
C ARG A 270 -18.56 -0.09 15.24
N TYR A 271 -19.20 0.51 14.24
CA TYR A 271 -20.19 1.57 14.40
C TYR A 271 -21.49 1.15 13.75
N ARG A 272 -22.60 1.72 14.21
CA ARG A 272 -23.92 1.56 13.58
C ARG A 272 -24.52 2.91 13.26
N ILE A 273 -25.46 2.92 12.33
CA ILE A 273 -26.23 4.12 12.00
C ILE A 273 -27.55 4.04 12.72
N GLU A 274 -27.80 4.97 13.64
CA GLU A 274 -29.04 5.09 14.39
C GLU A 274 -29.67 6.45 14.08
N ASN A 275 -30.88 6.45 13.52
CA ASN A 275 -31.62 7.69 13.16
C ASN A 275 -30.77 8.68 12.32
N GLY A 276 -29.95 8.16 11.39
CA GLY A 276 -29.07 8.97 10.57
C GLY A 276 -27.80 9.49 11.28
N VAL A 277 -27.52 9.01 12.49
CA VAL A 277 -26.30 9.35 13.25
C VAL A 277 -25.41 8.13 13.39
N THR A 278 -24.13 8.29 13.12
CA THR A 278 -23.12 7.22 13.34
C THR A 278 -22.76 7.18 14.82
N VAL A 279 -22.93 6.03 15.45
CA VAL A 279 -22.62 5.81 16.87
C VAL A 279 -21.69 4.62 17.05
N PHE A 280 -20.77 4.73 18.01
CA PHE A 280 -19.91 3.61 18.40
C PHE A 280 -20.76 2.45 18.92
N ASP A 281 -20.50 1.25 18.42
CA ASP A 281 -21.19 0.02 18.80
C ASP A 281 -20.30 -0.85 19.68
N LYS A 282 -19.15 -1.27 19.18
CA LYS A 282 -18.29 -2.24 19.87
C LYS A 282 -16.82 -2.19 19.44
N ASP A 283 -15.93 -2.51 20.36
CA ASP A 283 -14.56 -2.93 20.07
C ASP A 283 -14.59 -4.41 19.65
N ILE A 284 -14.25 -4.66 18.39
CA ILE A 284 -14.23 -6.00 17.78
C ILE A 284 -12.80 -6.46 17.45
N THR A 285 -11.81 -5.86 18.06
CA THR A 285 -10.41 -6.22 17.87
C THR A 285 -10.19 -7.72 18.15
N PRO A 286 -9.58 -8.49 17.24
CA PRO A 286 -9.22 -9.88 17.51
C PRO A 286 -8.32 -10.00 18.75
N GLU A 287 -8.48 -11.06 19.51
CA GLU A 287 -7.58 -11.40 20.59
C GLU A 287 -6.24 -11.88 19.98
N ASP A 288 -5.24 -11.04 20.01
CA ASP A 288 -3.87 -11.36 19.61
C ASP A 288 -2.90 -10.87 20.68
N HIS A 289 -2.03 -11.76 21.13
CA HIS A 289 -1.03 -11.45 22.17
C HIS A 289 0.24 -10.82 21.60
N ILE A 290 0.35 -10.72 20.26
CA ILE A 290 1.49 -10.10 19.61
C ILE A 290 1.12 -8.65 19.25
N PRO A 291 1.85 -7.65 19.75
CA PRO A 291 1.59 -6.26 19.42
C PRO A 291 1.65 -6.01 17.91
N CYS A 292 0.61 -5.39 17.36
CA CYS A 292 0.49 -5.03 15.95
C CYS A 292 -0.52 -3.91 15.73
N GLY A 293 -0.43 -3.24 14.59
CA GLY A 293 -1.51 -2.42 14.07
C GLY A 293 -2.57 -3.25 13.35
N TYR A 294 -3.73 -2.66 13.10
CA TYR A 294 -4.73 -3.18 12.17
C TYR A 294 -4.92 -2.18 11.05
N SER A 295 -4.90 -2.64 9.79
CA SER A 295 -5.04 -1.74 8.65
C SER A 295 -6.07 -2.25 7.64
N GLY A 296 -5.74 -3.20 6.77
CA GLY A 296 -6.67 -3.64 5.74
C GLY A 296 -7.97 -4.19 6.31
N ILE A 297 -9.10 -3.72 5.82
CA ILE A 297 -10.43 -4.22 6.16
C ILE A 297 -11.36 -4.10 4.97
N CYS A 298 -12.15 -5.13 4.69
CA CYS A 298 -13.20 -5.10 3.67
C CYS A 298 -14.38 -6.01 4.04
N SER A 299 -15.54 -5.70 3.46
CA SER A 299 -16.79 -6.43 3.66
C SER A 299 -17.52 -6.64 2.34
N ASN A 300 -18.19 -7.77 2.18
CA ASN A 300 -19.20 -7.99 1.15
C ASN A 300 -20.61 -8.19 1.73
N GLY A 301 -20.81 -7.78 2.99
CA GLY A 301 -22.07 -7.95 3.73
C GLY A 301 -22.30 -9.34 4.35
N LYS A 302 -21.54 -10.34 3.95
CA LYS A 302 -21.59 -11.71 4.50
C LYS A 302 -20.31 -12.09 5.23
N MET A 303 -19.20 -11.51 4.82
CA MET A 303 -17.87 -11.79 5.31
C MET A 303 -17.13 -10.48 5.52
N LEU A 304 -16.39 -10.40 6.61
CA LEU A 304 -15.33 -9.42 6.86
C LEU A 304 -13.99 -10.08 6.67
N LEU A 305 -13.06 -9.39 6.01
CA LEU A 305 -11.62 -9.69 6.07
C LEU A 305 -10.91 -8.54 6.77
N LEU A 306 -9.93 -8.89 7.56
CA LEU A 306 -9.14 -7.95 8.37
C LEU A 306 -7.68 -8.36 8.34
N SER A 307 -6.77 -7.42 8.12
CA SER A 307 -5.32 -7.66 8.24
C SER A 307 -4.71 -6.97 9.44
N THR A 308 -3.73 -7.62 10.05
CA THR A 308 -2.74 -6.94 10.87
C THR A 308 -1.76 -6.17 9.99
N VAL A 309 -1.06 -5.23 10.57
CA VAL A 309 0.06 -4.53 9.93
C VAL A 309 1.20 -4.40 10.93
N CYS A 310 2.43 -4.67 10.47
CA CYS A 310 3.64 -4.63 11.31
C CYS A 310 3.58 -5.55 12.54
N ARG A 311 2.99 -6.72 12.39
CA ARG A 311 2.94 -7.74 13.45
C ARG A 311 4.32 -8.37 13.65
N LYS A 312 4.96 -8.06 14.76
CA LYS A 312 6.30 -8.55 15.09
C LYS A 312 6.26 -10.05 15.42
N ASN A 313 7.37 -10.75 15.17
CA ASN A 313 7.57 -12.16 15.56
C ASN A 313 6.52 -13.16 15.05
N GLY A 314 6.12 -13.07 13.81
CA GLY A 314 5.18 -14.03 13.21
C GLY A 314 4.70 -13.65 11.83
N GLY A 315 4.99 -12.40 11.41
CA GLY A 315 4.45 -11.82 10.18
C GLY A 315 2.98 -11.44 10.34
N ASP A 316 2.47 -10.76 9.33
CA ASP A 316 1.09 -10.31 9.33
C ASP A 316 0.11 -11.47 9.15
N ILE A 317 -1.08 -11.29 9.65
CA ILE A 317 -2.18 -12.25 9.66
C ILE A 317 -3.38 -11.65 8.94
N ILE A 318 -4.15 -12.52 8.26
CA ILE A 318 -5.48 -12.18 7.77
C ILE A 318 -6.51 -12.99 8.53
N TYR A 319 -7.48 -12.28 9.08
CA TYR A 319 -8.64 -12.83 9.77
C TYR A 319 -9.88 -12.74 8.87
N THR A 320 -10.83 -13.63 9.11
CA THR A 320 -12.19 -13.56 8.57
C THR A 320 -13.22 -13.64 9.70
N SER A 321 -14.33 -12.95 9.53
CA SER A 321 -15.52 -13.05 10.38
C SER A 321 -16.78 -13.12 9.53
N THR A 322 -17.74 -13.94 9.93
CA THR A 322 -19.07 -14.05 9.30
C THR A 322 -20.21 -13.61 10.21
N ASP A 323 -19.87 -13.05 11.37
CA ASP A 323 -20.78 -12.60 12.40
C ASP A 323 -20.56 -11.12 12.78
N SER A 324 -20.15 -10.33 11.80
CA SER A 324 -19.90 -8.87 11.94
C SER A 324 -18.81 -8.53 12.98
N GLY A 325 -17.78 -9.38 13.09
CA GLY A 325 -16.64 -9.18 13.99
C GLY A 325 -16.85 -9.64 15.41
N GLU A 326 -17.93 -10.39 15.72
CA GLU A 326 -18.13 -10.97 17.04
C GLU A 326 -17.11 -12.07 17.32
N SER A 327 -16.75 -12.83 16.29
CA SER A 327 -15.66 -13.80 16.32
C SER A 327 -14.78 -13.73 15.08
N TRP A 328 -13.51 -14.12 15.24
CA TRP A 328 -12.51 -14.07 14.18
C TRP A 328 -11.83 -15.43 14.00
N LYS A 329 -11.61 -15.81 12.74
CA LYS A 329 -10.83 -16.99 12.35
C LYS A 329 -9.64 -16.54 11.51
N ILE A 330 -8.45 -17.07 11.80
CA ILE A 330 -7.27 -16.88 10.95
C ILE A 330 -7.42 -17.72 9.68
N ILE A 331 -7.27 -17.07 8.52
CA ILE A 331 -7.28 -17.71 7.21
C ILE A 331 -5.93 -17.69 6.51
N MET A 332 -5.06 -16.77 6.90
CA MET A 332 -3.70 -16.71 6.41
C MET A 332 -2.76 -16.30 7.54
N ASN A 333 -1.70 -17.07 7.75
CA ASN A 333 -0.56 -16.66 8.53
C ASN A 333 0.74 -17.20 7.91
N ARG A 334 1.85 -16.61 8.29
CA ARG A 334 3.18 -16.95 7.78
C ARG A 334 3.58 -18.42 8.01
N LEU A 335 3.07 -19.06 9.04
CA LEU A 335 3.47 -20.42 9.44
C LEU A 335 2.78 -21.49 8.60
N GLU A 336 1.73 -21.15 7.87
CA GLU A 336 0.96 -22.07 7.03
C GLU A 336 1.40 -22.01 5.56
N TYR A 337 2.68 -22.23 5.30
CA TYR A 337 3.23 -22.16 3.94
C TYR A 337 2.64 -23.19 2.97
N SER A 338 2.01 -24.23 3.47
CA SER A 338 1.33 -25.23 2.64
C SER A 338 0.14 -24.66 1.83
N ARG A 339 -0.35 -23.50 2.20
CA ARG A 339 -1.45 -22.79 1.52
C ARG A 339 -0.97 -21.74 0.50
N PHE A 340 0.34 -21.69 0.25
CA PHE A 340 0.91 -20.77 -0.71
C PHE A 340 1.31 -21.48 -1.99
N ASP A 341 0.86 -20.96 -3.12
CA ASP A 341 1.40 -21.27 -4.44
C ASP A 341 2.40 -20.18 -4.85
N TRP A 342 3.68 -20.49 -4.74
CA TRP A 342 4.77 -19.55 -5.01
C TRP A 342 5.11 -19.54 -6.50
N ASN A 343 4.25 -18.97 -7.33
CA ASN A 343 4.47 -18.81 -8.76
C ASN A 343 5.57 -17.78 -9.10
N ILE A 344 6.05 -17.00 -8.11
CA ILE A 344 7.24 -16.16 -8.19
C ILE A 344 8.30 -16.75 -7.26
N PRO A 345 9.30 -17.46 -7.78
CA PRO A 345 10.17 -18.31 -6.97
C PRO A 345 10.96 -17.60 -5.88
N TYR A 346 11.46 -16.38 -6.16
CA TYR A 346 12.24 -15.65 -5.16
C TYR A 346 11.42 -15.21 -3.95
N MET A 347 10.10 -15.07 -4.06
CA MET A 347 9.21 -14.69 -2.95
C MET A 347 9.03 -15.83 -1.94
N LYS A 348 9.29 -17.07 -2.34
CA LYS A 348 9.20 -18.22 -1.45
C LYS A 348 10.21 -18.08 -0.32
N PRO A 349 9.79 -18.17 0.95
CA PRO A 349 10.72 -18.14 2.07
C PRO A 349 11.72 -19.28 1.99
N ARG A 350 13.00 -18.94 2.17
CA ARG A 350 14.06 -19.92 2.31
C ARG A 350 14.32 -20.13 3.81
N TYR A 351 14.16 -21.36 4.30
CA TYR A 351 14.33 -21.75 5.71
C TYR A 351 13.34 -21.12 6.71
N ASN A 352 13.37 -21.61 7.95
CA ASN A 352 12.48 -21.27 9.08
C ASN A 352 12.58 -19.80 9.58
N GLY A 353 13.16 -18.91 8.85
CA GLY A 353 13.36 -17.51 9.22
C GLY A 353 13.72 -16.57 8.07
N GLY A 354 14.06 -17.10 6.90
CA GLY A 354 14.54 -16.29 5.79
C GLY A 354 13.41 -15.60 5.02
N GLY A 355 13.53 -14.30 4.82
CA GLY A 355 12.80 -13.45 3.92
C GLY A 355 11.28 -13.66 3.86
N ASN A 356 10.52 -12.89 4.62
CA ASN A 356 9.07 -12.94 4.56
C ASN A 356 8.55 -11.87 3.61
N CYS A 357 8.00 -12.28 2.46
CA CYS A 357 7.33 -11.38 1.53
C CYS A 357 5.92 -10.98 1.97
N VAL A 358 5.39 -11.61 3.03
CA VAL A 358 4.06 -11.31 3.59
C VAL A 358 4.23 -10.47 4.85
N HIS A 359 4.42 -9.18 4.66
CA HIS A 359 4.54 -8.17 5.72
C HIS A 359 4.00 -6.84 5.23
N TRP A 360 3.66 -5.94 6.15
CA TRP A 360 3.09 -4.63 5.85
C TRP A 360 1.76 -4.70 5.09
N ILE A 361 0.89 -5.66 5.46
CA ILE A 361 -0.44 -5.73 4.85
C ILE A 361 -1.24 -4.50 5.30
N SER A 362 -1.35 -3.52 4.44
CA SER A 362 -2.03 -2.25 4.74
C SER A 362 -3.37 -2.11 4.02
N ASP A 363 -3.63 -2.94 3.02
CA ASP A 363 -4.90 -2.99 2.30
C ASP A 363 -5.30 -4.43 1.97
N ILE A 364 -6.58 -4.71 2.05
CA ILE A 364 -7.20 -5.95 1.60
C ILE A 364 -8.57 -5.63 0.99
N LYS A 365 -8.86 -6.20 -0.16
CA LYS A 365 -10.12 -5.98 -0.87
C LYS A 365 -10.71 -7.30 -1.33
N LEU A 366 -11.95 -7.56 -0.95
CA LEU A 366 -12.77 -8.61 -1.57
C LEU A 366 -13.11 -8.20 -3.00
N SER A 367 -13.07 -9.14 -3.91
CA SER A 367 -13.58 -8.89 -5.26
C SER A 367 -15.09 -8.62 -5.19
N PRO A 368 -15.59 -7.53 -5.77
CA PRO A 368 -17.03 -7.27 -5.81
C PRO A 368 -17.80 -8.22 -6.74
N PHE A 369 -17.10 -8.97 -7.59
CA PHE A 369 -17.67 -9.85 -8.62
C PHE A 369 -17.52 -11.32 -8.31
N ASP A 370 -16.63 -11.67 -7.39
CA ASP A 370 -16.36 -13.04 -6.97
C ASP A 370 -16.12 -13.09 -5.46
N SER A 371 -17.10 -13.62 -4.73
CA SER A 371 -17.02 -13.71 -3.26
C SER A 371 -15.98 -14.71 -2.75
N ASP A 372 -15.36 -15.48 -3.63
CA ASP A 372 -14.31 -16.45 -3.31
C ASP A 372 -12.89 -15.86 -3.38
N THR A 373 -12.76 -14.64 -3.92
CA THR A 373 -11.47 -14.01 -4.21
C THR A 373 -11.27 -12.70 -3.44
N ALA A 374 -10.07 -12.52 -2.91
CA ALA A 374 -9.59 -11.25 -2.37
C ALA A 374 -8.16 -10.95 -2.83
N LEU A 375 -7.80 -9.68 -2.83
CA LEU A 375 -6.43 -9.22 -3.01
C LEU A 375 -5.93 -8.55 -1.74
N PHE A 376 -4.65 -8.72 -1.41
CA PHE A 376 -3.98 -7.96 -0.37
C PHE A 376 -2.58 -7.56 -0.80
N ASN A 377 -2.16 -6.40 -0.33
CA ASN A 377 -0.83 -5.86 -0.61
C ASN A 377 0.19 -6.29 0.44
N THR A 378 1.47 -6.19 0.07
CA THR A 378 2.60 -6.35 0.99
C THR A 378 3.71 -5.36 0.65
N GLY A 379 4.74 -5.30 1.50
CA GLY A 379 5.95 -4.54 1.22
C GLY A 379 6.77 -5.05 0.03
N THR A 380 6.41 -6.19 -0.54
CA THR A 380 7.12 -6.80 -1.70
C THR A 380 6.19 -7.08 -2.89
N GLY A 381 4.96 -6.61 -2.85
CA GLY A 381 4.04 -6.75 -3.98
C GLY A 381 2.60 -6.99 -3.59
N LEU A 382 1.90 -7.73 -4.40
CA LEU A 382 0.49 -8.03 -4.29
C LEU A 382 0.26 -9.54 -4.25
N PHE A 383 -0.73 -9.95 -3.50
CA PHE A 383 -1.14 -11.36 -3.38
C PHE A 383 -2.64 -11.53 -3.64
N MET A 384 -3.01 -12.67 -4.17
CA MET A 384 -4.40 -13.10 -4.35
C MET A 384 -4.72 -14.23 -3.38
N ILE A 385 -5.88 -14.15 -2.77
CA ILE A 385 -6.51 -15.22 -2.00
C ILE A 385 -7.66 -15.79 -2.82
N THR A 386 -7.75 -17.12 -2.89
CA THR A 386 -8.92 -17.82 -3.43
C THR A 386 -9.37 -18.89 -2.44
N GLY A 387 -10.57 -19.48 -2.64
CA GLY A 387 -11.13 -20.50 -1.74
C GLY A 387 -11.75 -19.94 -0.46
N LEU A 388 -12.10 -18.65 -0.44
CA LEU A 388 -12.71 -18.02 0.74
C LEU A 388 -14.09 -18.62 1.09
N ALA A 389 -14.89 -18.92 0.08
CA ALA A 389 -16.23 -19.48 0.27
C ALA A 389 -16.21 -20.93 0.76
N SER A 390 -15.25 -21.73 0.31
CA SER A 390 -15.06 -23.12 0.75
C SER A 390 -14.32 -23.23 2.07
N GLY A 391 -13.53 -22.21 2.42
CA GLY A 391 -12.60 -22.23 3.55
C GLY A 391 -11.29 -22.97 3.25
N ASP A 392 -11.10 -23.46 2.03
CA ASP A 392 -9.85 -24.04 1.54
C ASP A 392 -9.02 -22.96 0.83
N VAL A 393 -8.42 -22.11 1.66
CA VAL A 393 -7.77 -20.89 1.22
C VAL A 393 -6.42 -21.18 0.57
N LEU A 394 -6.24 -20.71 -0.66
CA LEU A 394 -4.97 -20.68 -1.38
C LEU A 394 -4.51 -19.23 -1.59
N VAL A 395 -3.26 -18.97 -1.30
CA VAL A 395 -2.61 -17.66 -1.46
C VAL A 395 -1.52 -17.76 -2.52
N LYS A 396 -1.48 -16.81 -3.44
CA LYS A 396 -0.40 -16.75 -4.45
C LYS A 396 0.01 -15.29 -4.72
N PRO A 397 1.29 -15.04 -5.04
CA PRO A 397 1.71 -13.77 -5.64
C PRO A 397 0.86 -13.43 -6.88
N PHE A 398 0.50 -12.17 -7.01
CA PHE A 398 -0.29 -11.64 -8.12
C PHE A 398 0.40 -10.42 -8.72
N CYS A 399 1.70 -10.59 -9.04
CA CYS A 399 2.61 -9.52 -9.40
C CYS A 399 3.09 -9.55 -10.86
N GLU A 400 2.53 -10.39 -11.73
CA GLU A 400 2.92 -10.44 -13.14
C GLU A 400 2.78 -9.05 -13.79
N GLY A 401 3.91 -8.45 -14.21
CA GLY A 401 3.96 -7.09 -14.77
C GLY A 401 4.11 -5.96 -13.76
N ILE A 402 4.15 -6.25 -12.45
CA ILE A 402 4.58 -5.26 -11.44
C ILE A 402 6.09 -5.33 -11.34
N GLU A 403 6.76 -4.21 -11.62
CA GLU A 403 8.22 -4.08 -11.50
C GLU A 403 8.54 -2.83 -10.69
N GLU A 404 8.75 -3.01 -9.38
CA GLU A 404 8.88 -1.93 -8.37
C GLU A 404 10.19 -2.01 -7.59
N THR A 405 11.22 -2.59 -8.17
CA THR A 405 12.52 -2.73 -7.54
C THR A 405 13.35 -1.45 -7.61
N VAL A 406 14.16 -1.22 -6.59
CA VAL A 406 15.13 -0.12 -6.56
C VAL A 406 16.43 -0.56 -7.21
N HIS A 407 16.54 -0.38 -8.51
CA HIS A 407 17.76 -0.71 -9.25
C HIS A 407 18.86 0.27 -8.90
N LEU A 408 19.98 -0.25 -8.38
CA LEU A 408 21.16 0.52 -8.04
C LEU A 408 22.21 0.43 -9.15
N ASN A 409 22.31 -0.74 -9.78
CA ASN A 409 23.22 -0.94 -10.92
C ASN A 409 22.84 -2.19 -11.71
N VAL A 410 23.10 -2.18 -13.03
CA VAL A 410 22.89 -3.32 -13.92
C VAL A 410 24.18 -3.57 -14.70
N TYR A 411 24.65 -4.80 -14.70
CA TYR A 411 25.83 -5.24 -15.42
C TYR A 411 25.47 -6.28 -16.44
N THR A 412 26.19 -6.28 -17.57
CA THR A 412 26.14 -7.36 -18.56
C THR A 412 27.49 -8.04 -18.66
N THR A 413 27.48 -9.35 -18.65
CA THR A 413 28.71 -10.14 -18.83
C THR A 413 28.93 -10.50 -20.31
N PRO A 414 30.19 -10.55 -20.81
CA PRO A 414 30.44 -10.84 -22.20
C PRO A 414 30.15 -12.30 -22.60
N HIS A 415 30.17 -13.20 -21.64
CA HIS A 415 29.92 -14.64 -21.81
C HIS A 415 29.58 -15.28 -20.45
N GLY A 416 29.27 -16.55 -20.41
CA GLY A 416 28.88 -17.28 -19.21
C GLY A 416 27.37 -17.42 -19.09
N ARG A 417 26.93 -18.08 -18.02
CA ARG A 417 25.52 -18.33 -17.77
C ARG A 417 24.77 -17.06 -17.33
N ASN A 418 25.35 -16.33 -16.41
CA ASN A 418 24.73 -15.10 -15.90
C ASN A 418 25.05 -13.93 -16.83
N ARG A 419 24.16 -13.61 -17.74
CA ARG A 419 24.37 -12.56 -18.76
C ARG A 419 24.04 -11.17 -18.23
N ILE A 420 23.14 -11.09 -17.26
CA ILE A 420 22.70 -9.84 -16.64
C ILE A 420 22.79 -10.02 -15.11
N ILE A 421 23.39 -9.04 -14.45
CA ILE A 421 23.50 -8.96 -12.99
C ILE A 421 22.85 -7.66 -12.58
N ASP A 422 21.77 -7.76 -11.82
CA ASP A 422 20.98 -6.63 -11.36
C ASP A 422 21.16 -6.44 -9.85
N ILE A 423 21.63 -5.29 -9.46
CA ILE A 423 21.94 -4.93 -8.08
C ILE A 423 20.81 -4.05 -7.54
N ILE A 424 20.15 -4.54 -6.50
CA ILE A 424 18.87 -4.02 -6.07
C ILE A 424 18.88 -3.69 -4.58
N GLY A 425 18.23 -2.57 -4.22
CA GLY A 425 17.83 -2.27 -2.85
C GLY A 425 16.75 -3.22 -2.36
N ASP A 426 16.73 -3.50 -1.06
CA ASP A 426 15.74 -4.28 -0.33
C ASP A 426 15.64 -5.78 -0.68
N LEU A 427 16.15 -6.20 -1.82
CA LEU A 427 16.15 -7.59 -2.29
C LEU A 427 17.55 -8.14 -2.62
N GLY A 428 18.61 -7.35 -2.44
CA GLY A 428 20.00 -7.72 -2.69
C GLY A 428 20.40 -7.68 -4.16
N GLY A 429 19.77 -8.42 -5.00
CA GLY A 429 20.04 -8.47 -6.44
C GLY A 429 19.71 -9.82 -7.05
N PHE A 430 19.78 -9.88 -8.39
CA PHE A 430 19.46 -11.05 -9.19
C PHE A 430 20.49 -11.25 -10.31
N ALA A 431 20.59 -12.47 -10.76
CA ALA A 431 21.35 -12.82 -11.96
C ALA A 431 20.45 -13.55 -12.94
N PHE A 432 20.48 -13.13 -14.21
CA PHE A 432 19.64 -13.65 -15.27
C PHE A 432 20.49 -14.25 -16.38
N GLU A 433 20.01 -15.32 -17.01
CA GLU A 433 20.67 -15.92 -18.19
C GLU A 433 20.47 -15.06 -19.44
N ASP A 434 19.30 -14.46 -19.59
CA ASP A 434 18.95 -13.51 -20.66
C ASP A 434 17.80 -12.59 -20.20
N TYR A 435 17.28 -11.75 -21.10
CA TYR A 435 16.20 -10.78 -20.82
C TYR A 435 14.85 -11.44 -20.59
N ASP A 436 14.63 -12.64 -21.11
CA ASP A 436 13.36 -13.37 -21.00
C ASP A 436 13.34 -14.33 -19.82
N SER A 437 14.49 -14.55 -19.17
CA SER A 437 14.60 -15.42 -18.00
C SER A 437 13.87 -14.84 -16.81
N GLU A 438 13.17 -15.68 -16.07
CA GLU A 438 12.64 -15.36 -14.77
C GLU A 438 13.74 -15.42 -13.71
N CYS A 439 13.65 -14.56 -12.68
CA CYS A 439 14.58 -14.62 -11.57
C CYS A 439 14.21 -15.75 -10.61
N GLU A 440 15.07 -16.74 -10.50
CA GLU A 440 14.85 -17.86 -9.57
C GLU A 440 15.10 -17.46 -8.12
N ASN A 441 16.19 -16.73 -7.87
CA ASN A 441 16.67 -16.46 -6.52
C ASN A 441 17.39 -15.11 -6.43
N SER A 442 17.09 -14.36 -5.36
CA SER A 442 17.90 -13.21 -5.00
C SER A 442 19.25 -13.61 -4.41
N PHE A 443 20.20 -12.68 -4.42
CA PHE A 443 21.52 -12.91 -3.81
C PHE A 443 21.39 -13.21 -2.31
N ALA A 444 22.12 -14.23 -1.86
CA ALA A 444 22.07 -14.73 -0.50
C ALA A 444 23.47 -15.20 -0.07
N ASN A 445 23.66 -15.34 1.25
CA ASN A 445 24.84 -15.97 1.81
C ASN A 445 24.84 -17.51 1.62
N GLU A 446 25.88 -18.17 2.10
CA GLU A 446 26.02 -19.63 2.05
C GLU A 446 24.93 -20.39 2.82
N ASN A 447 24.29 -19.75 3.80
CA ASN A 447 23.18 -20.31 4.55
C ASN A 447 21.81 -20.08 3.87
N GLY A 448 21.78 -19.36 2.75
CA GLY A 448 20.57 -18.99 2.03
C GLY A 448 19.86 -17.74 2.58
N ASP A 449 20.47 -17.02 3.53
CA ASP A 449 19.89 -15.75 4.00
C ASP A 449 20.11 -14.68 2.94
N ARG A 450 19.04 -14.00 2.56
CA ARG A 450 19.08 -12.95 1.54
C ARG A 450 19.77 -11.70 2.07
N TYR A 451 20.52 -11.05 1.18
CA TYR A 451 20.96 -9.67 1.45
C TYR A 451 19.80 -8.70 1.30
N ILE A 452 19.75 -7.66 2.14
CA ILE A 452 18.75 -6.61 2.02
C ILE A 452 19.04 -5.76 0.79
N THR A 453 20.29 -5.29 0.68
CA THR A 453 20.71 -4.40 -0.40
C THR A 453 22.12 -4.79 -0.81
N CYS A 454 22.38 -4.97 -2.08
CA CYS A 454 23.72 -4.90 -2.61
C CYS A 454 23.95 -3.49 -3.16
N LEU A 455 25.10 -2.90 -2.81
CA LEU A 455 25.42 -1.54 -3.22
C LEU A 455 26.13 -1.49 -4.56
N ASN A 456 26.91 -2.53 -4.84
CA ASN A 456 27.70 -2.65 -6.06
C ASN A 456 28.09 -4.10 -6.29
N ALA A 457 28.49 -4.41 -7.52
CA ALA A 457 29.11 -5.69 -7.86
C ALA A 457 30.21 -5.49 -8.91
N ASP A 458 31.06 -6.49 -9.02
CA ASP A 458 32.07 -6.58 -10.08
C ASP A 458 32.31 -8.05 -10.42
N PHE A 459 32.88 -8.31 -11.57
CA PHE A 459 33.22 -9.67 -12.04
C PHE A 459 34.47 -9.66 -12.90
N THR A 460 35.15 -10.80 -13.03
CA THR A 460 36.31 -10.91 -13.94
C THR A 460 35.85 -11.25 -15.35
N LEU A 461 36.45 -10.62 -16.36
CA LEU A 461 36.09 -10.88 -17.74
C LEU A 461 36.43 -12.31 -18.20
N GLN A 462 37.42 -12.95 -17.56
CA GLN A 462 37.82 -14.32 -17.88
C GLN A 462 36.90 -15.38 -17.26
N ARG A 463 36.28 -15.03 -16.12
CA ARG A 463 35.43 -15.93 -15.34
C ARG A 463 34.23 -15.16 -14.74
N PRO A 464 33.29 -14.73 -15.57
CA PRO A 464 32.19 -13.87 -15.16
C PRO A 464 31.15 -14.57 -14.24
N GLU A 465 31.30 -15.89 -14.07
CA GLU A 465 30.53 -16.62 -13.06
C GLU A 465 30.94 -16.30 -11.62
N TYR A 466 32.12 -15.70 -11.41
CA TYR A 466 32.55 -15.18 -10.10
C TYR A 466 32.20 -13.71 -9.99
N ILE A 467 31.20 -13.44 -9.18
CA ILE A 467 30.69 -12.10 -8.89
C ILE A 467 31.12 -11.72 -7.48
N ALA A 468 31.80 -10.59 -7.34
CA ALA A 468 32.04 -9.96 -6.06
C ALA A 468 30.97 -8.88 -5.84
N ALA A 469 30.21 -8.97 -4.78
CA ALA A 469 29.19 -7.97 -4.43
C ALA A 469 29.46 -7.36 -3.05
N THR A 470 29.02 -6.13 -2.86
CA THR A 470 29.10 -5.43 -1.57
C THR A 470 27.72 -5.37 -0.93
N PRO A 471 27.33 -6.40 -0.15
CA PRO A 471 26.02 -6.43 0.47
C PRO A 471 25.98 -5.55 1.72
N ARG A 472 24.81 -4.99 1.98
CA ARG A 472 24.45 -4.27 3.20
C ARG A 472 23.37 -5.06 3.94
N GLY A 473 23.72 -5.60 5.12
CA GLY A 473 22.79 -6.34 5.95
C GLY A 473 22.35 -7.70 5.37
N LEU A 474 21.84 -8.55 6.21
CA LEU A 474 21.12 -9.75 5.81
C LEU A 474 19.63 -9.49 6.02
N SER A 475 18.79 -10.01 5.14
CA SER A 475 17.35 -9.97 5.31
C SER A 475 16.90 -10.87 6.46
N LEU A 476 17.12 -10.39 7.66
CA LEU A 476 16.44 -10.88 8.86
C LEU A 476 15.11 -10.13 8.93
N ILE A 477 14.03 -10.83 9.20
CA ILE A 477 12.65 -10.29 9.25
C ILE A 477 12.50 -9.14 10.26
N HIS A 478 13.46 -8.98 11.14
CA HIS A 478 13.56 -7.91 12.12
C HIS A 478 15.00 -7.45 12.17
N ILE A 479 15.35 -6.52 11.31
CA ILE A 479 16.53 -5.74 11.58
C ILE A 479 16.14 -4.64 12.56
N SER A 480 16.36 -4.93 13.83
CA SER A 480 16.92 -3.90 14.68
C SER A 480 18.20 -3.43 13.99
N GLU A 481 18.34 -2.14 13.72
CA GLU A 481 19.56 -1.59 13.16
C GLU A 481 20.79 -2.21 13.87
N PRO A 482 21.86 -2.54 13.12
CA PRO A 482 23.09 -2.92 13.76
C PRO A 482 23.48 -1.79 14.68
N THR A 483 23.55 -2.08 15.98
CA THR A 483 24.16 -1.18 16.95
C THR A 483 25.50 -0.76 16.37
N ARG A 484 25.61 0.51 16.01
CA ARG A 484 26.92 1.09 15.65
C ARG A 484 27.85 0.88 16.84
N PRO A 485 29.09 0.41 16.61
CA PRO A 485 30.08 0.33 17.66
C PRO A 485 30.42 1.71 18.19
#